data_d50156737e517aa00942aacdb1b23936
#
_entry.id   d50156737e517aa00942aacdb1b23936
#
_cell.length_a   1.000
_cell.length_b   1.000
_cell.length_c   1.000
_cell.angle_alpha   90.00
_cell.angle_beta   90.00
_cell.angle_gamma   90.00
#
_symmetry.space_group_name_H-M   'P 1'
#
loop_
_entity.id
_entity.type
_entity.pdbx_description
1 polymer ?
#
loop_
_entity_poly.entity_id
_entity_poly.type
_entity_poly.pdbx_seq_one_letter_code
_entity_poly.pdbx_strand_id
1 'polypeptide(L)'
;MKETLSKKETSVIIGAGVIIGIIAVALVYFGNPANMGFCIACFLRDTSGALGFHSAAAVQYIRPEIIGLVLGSCILALVNKEFKPRGGSAPVTRFVIGMFVMIGCLMFLGCPFRMIL
;
A
#
# COMPACT_ATOMS: atom_id res chain seq x y z
N MET A 1 -4.20 23.47 -13.31
CA MET A 1 -3.44 22.86 -14.41
C MET A 1 -4.18 21.58 -14.78
N LYS A 2 -5.05 21.63 -15.80
CA LYS A 2 -5.74 20.45 -16.35
C LYS A 2 -4.83 19.91 -17.45
N GLU A 3 -3.94 18.98 -17.09
CA GLU A 3 -3.35 18.10 -18.10
C GLU A 3 -4.45 17.18 -18.59
N THR A 4 -4.92 17.40 -19.80
CA THR A 4 -5.79 16.46 -20.50
C THR A 4 -4.95 15.23 -20.82
N LEU A 5 -5.07 14.21 -19.95
CA LEU A 5 -4.46 12.90 -20.18
C LEU A 5 -4.83 12.43 -21.60
N SER A 6 -3.85 12.03 -22.38
CA SER A 6 -4.05 11.44 -23.69
C SER A 6 -4.95 10.20 -23.57
N LYS A 7 -5.80 9.95 -24.55
CA LYS A 7 -6.68 8.76 -24.57
C LYS A 7 -5.91 7.46 -24.34
N LYS A 8 -4.66 7.40 -24.80
CA LYS A 8 -3.75 6.26 -24.61
C LYS A 8 -3.34 6.11 -23.13
N GLU A 9 -3.01 7.20 -22.46
CA GLU A 9 -2.66 7.18 -21.03
C GLU A 9 -3.86 6.80 -20.17
N THR A 10 -5.03 7.32 -20.47
CA THR A 10 -6.28 6.96 -19.79
C THR A 10 -6.59 5.46 -19.93
N SER A 11 -6.41 4.89 -21.13
CA SER A 11 -6.62 3.46 -21.35
C SER A 11 -5.64 2.59 -20.56
N VAL A 12 -4.39 3.00 -20.45
CA VAL A 12 -3.36 2.29 -19.65
C VAL A 12 -3.71 2.34 -18.17
N ILE A 13 -4.15 3.49 -17.66
CA ILE A 13 -4.54 3.64 -16.25
C ILE A 13 -5.75 2.77 -15.92
N ILE A 14 -6.77 2.76 -16.79
CA ILE A 14 -7.95 1.90 -16.62
C ILE A 14 -7.55 0.43 -16.64
N GLY A 15 -6.72 0.02 -17.59
CA GLY A 15 -6.22 -1.35 -17.68
C GLY A 15 -5.45 -1.78 -16.43
N ALA A 16 -4.58 -0.92 -15.93
CA ALA A 16 -3.85 -1.17 -14.67
C ALA A 16 -4.81 -1.30 -13.48
N GLY A 17 -5.82 -0.44 -13.38
CA GLY A 17 -6.82 -0.52 -12.32
C GLY A 17 -7.62 -1.83 -12.35
N VAL A 18 -8.02 -2.29 -13.53
CA VAL A 18 -8.72 -3.58 -13.70
C VAL A 18 -7.83 -4.75 -13.27
N ILE A 19 -6.57 -4.77 -13.68
CA ILE A 19 -5.61 -5.83 -13.30
C ILE A 19 -5.41 -5.86 -11.79
N ILE A 20 -5.20 -4.70 -11.16
CA ILE A 20 -5.05 -4.59 -9.69
C ILE A 20 -6.32 -5.08 -8.98
N GLY A 21 -7.50 -4.73 -9.48
CA GLY A 21 -8.78 -5.21 -8.94
C GLY A 21 -8.91 -6.73 -9.00
N ILE A 22 -8.57 -7.34 -10.12
CA ILE A 22 -8.58 -8.80 -10.29
C ILE A 22 -7.60 -9.47 -9.32
N ILE A 23 -6.38 -8.93 -9.20
CA ILE A 23 -5.36 -9.46 -8.27
C ILE A 23 -5.85 -9.35 -6.81
N ALA A 24 -6.49 -8.24 -6.43
CA ALA A 24 -7.04 -8.07 -5.08
C ALA A 24 -8.09 -9.13 -4.74
N VAL A 25 -8.99 -9.44 -5.67
CA VAL A 25 -10.00 -10.52 -5.50
C VAL A 25 -9.31 -11.89 -5.42
N ALA A 26 -8.32 -12.15 -6.26
CA ALA A 26 -7.57 -13.40 -6.24
C ALA A 26 -6.84 -13.60 -4.91
N LEU A 27 -6.24 -12.56 -4.34
CA LEU A 27 -5.59 -12.61 -3.03
C LEU A 27 -6.55 -13.03 -1.93
N VAL A 28 -7.79 -12.52 -1.94
CA VAL A 28 -8.83 -12.93 -0.98
C VAL A 28 -9.20 -14.40 -1.19
N TYR A 29 -9.30 -14.85 -2.43
CA TYR A 29 -9.57 -16.26 -2.75
C TYR A 29 -8.47 -17.20 -2.25
N PHE A 30 -7.20 -16.79 -2.31
CA PHE A 30 -6.05 -17.55 -1.82
C PHE A 30 -5.84 -17.49 -0.29
N GLY A 31 -6.75 -16.90 0.46
CA GLY A 31 -6.74 -16.96 1.93
C GLY A 31 -6.33 -15.65 2.62
N ASN A 32 -6.16 -14.56 1.87
CA ASN A 32 -5.98 -13.25 2.49
C ASN A 32 -7.30 -12.83 3.18
N PRO A 33 -7.27 -12.30 4.43
CA PRO A 33 -8.49 -11.89 5.11
C PRO A 33 -9.33 -10.94 4.28
N ALA A 34 -10.63 -11.14 4.25
CA ALA A 34 -11.58 -10.30 3.56
C ALA A 34 -11.40 -8.81 4.01
N ASN A 35 -11.44 -7.90 3.06
CA ASN A 35 -11.24 -6.45 3.27
C ASN A 35 -9.82 -6.02 3.68
N MET A 36 -8.82 -6.88 3.57
CA MET A 36 -7.43 -6.58 3.93
C MET A 36 -6.47 -6.62 2.74
N GLY A 37 -6.93 -6.47 1.50
CA GLY A 37 -6.11 -6.54 0.29
C GLY A 37 -4.79 -5.73 0.38
N PHE A 38 -4.58 -4.75 -0.43
CA PHE A 38 -3.36 -3.91 -0.41
C PHE A 38 -3.37 -2.87 0.72
N CYS A 39 -3.57 -3.29 1.96
CA CYS A 39 -3.65 -2.38 3.11
C CYS A 39 -2.28 -2.13 3.73
N ILE A 40 -1.72 -0.93 3.51
CA ILE A 40 -0.41 -0.51 4.07
C ILE A 40 -0.46 -0.43 5.60
N ALA A 41 -1.56 0.05 6.18
CA ALA A 41 -1.71 0.11 7.63
C ALA A 41 -1.72 -1.31 8.26
N CYS A 42 -2.38 -2.26 7.60
CA CYS A 42 -2.37 -3.66 8.02
C CYS A 42 -0.96 -4.27 7.89
N PHE A 43 -0.23 -3.93 6.82
CA PHE A 43 1.14 -4.37 6.64
C PHE A 43 2.05 -3.91 7.79
N LEU A 44 1.98 -2.64 8.18
CA LEU A 44 2.76 -2.11 9.30
C LEU A 44 2.40 -2.80 10.61
N ARG A 45 1.12 -3.01 10.88
CA ARG A 45 0.64 -3.71 12.07
C ARG A 45 1.15 -5.16 12.09
N ASP A 46 0.96 -5.88 11.00
CA ASP A 46 1.28 -7.30 10.92
C ASP A 46 2.80 -7.53 10.96
N THR A 47 3.58 -6.66 10.32
CA THR A 47 5.05 -6.66 10.41
C THR A 47 5.52 -6.35 11.83
N SER A 48 4.91 -5.38 12.51
CA SER A 48 5.21 -5.08 13.92
C SER A 48 4.92 -6.29 14.82
N GLY A 49 3.82 -7.01 14.56
CA GLY A 49 3.50 -8.24 15.25
C GLY A 49 4.50 -9.36 14.98
N ALA A 50 4.93 -9.54 13.73
CA ALA A 50 5.95 -10.51 13.37
C ALA A 50 7.31 -10.22 14.03
N LEU A 51 7.61 -8.95 14.30
CA LEU A 51 8.79 -8.50 15.05
C LEU A 51 8.63 -8.59 16.59
N GLY A 52 7.45 -8.99 17.08
CA GLY A 52 7.21 -9.17 18.51
C GLY A 52 6.76 -7.91 19.26
N PHE A 53 6.42 -6.81 18.57
CA PHE A 53 5.95 -5.59 19.24
C PHE A 53 4.53 -5.68 19.79
N HIS A 54 3.77 -6.69 19.40
CA HIS A 54 2.46 -7.03 19.98
C HIS A 54 2.21 -8.54 19.90
N SER A 55 1.25 -9.05 20.69
CA SER A 55 0.96 -10.49 20.84
C SER A 55 -0.37 -10.94 20.26
N ALA A 56 -0.94 -10.22 19.30
CA ALA A 56 -2.18 -10.58 18.63
C ALA A 56 -1.92 -11.65 17.55
N ALA A 57 -2.01 -12.92 17.89
CA ALA A 57 -1.62 -14.07 17.05
C ALA A 57 -2.21 -14.07 15.62
N ALA A 58 -3.42 -13.56 15.44
CA ALA A 58 -4.09 -13.52 14.13
C ALA A 58 -3.46 -12.56 13.12
N VAL A 59 -2.56 -11.67 13.56
CA VAL A 59 -1.99 -10.58 12.75
C VAL A 59 -0.46 -10.48 12.91
N GLN A 60 0.18 -11.61 13.20
CA GLN A 60 1.64 -11.71 13.36
C GLN A 60 2.27 -12.42 12.16
N TYR A 61 2.17 -11.84 10.97
CA TYR A 61 2.80 -12.41 9.79
C TYR A 61 3.29 -11.32 8.83
N ILE A 62 4.29 -11.66 8.03
CA ILE A 62 4.82 -10.76 7.00
C ILE A 62 3.96 -10.91 5.74
N ARG A 63 3.47 -9.80 5.21
CA ARG A 63 2.65 -9.78 3.99
C ARG A 63 3.53 -9.69 2.74
N PRO A 64 3.60 -10.75 1.94
CA PRO A 64 4.45 -10.78 0.75
C PRO A 64 3.93 -9.85 -0.37
N GLU A 65 2.63 -9.60 -0.42
CA GLU A 65 2.00 -8.76 -1.44
C GLU A 65 2.49 -7.31 -1.42
N ILE A 66 2.71 -6.75 -0.24
CA ILE A 66 3.23 -5.37 -0.10
C ILE A 66 4.72 -5.30 -0.43
N ILE A 67 5.48 -6.32 -0.04
CA ILE A 67 6.90 -6.43 -0.41
C ILE A 67 7.02 -6.52 -1.93
N GLY A 68 6.17 -7.33 -2.57
CA GLY A 68 6.10 -7.44 -4.03
C GLY A 68 5.76 -6.12 -4.72
N LEU A 69 4.83 -5.34 -4.16
CA LEU A 69 4.47 -4.01 -4.66
C LEU A 69 5.65 -3.04 -4.60
N VAL A 70 6.39 -3.01 -3.49
CA VAL A 70 7.56 -2.15 -3.32
C VAL A 70 8.68 -2.55 -4.27
N LEU A 71 8.99 -3.83 -4.36
CA LEU A 71 10.01 -4.34 -5.27
C LEU A 71 9.64 -4.11 -6.74
N GLY A 72 8.39 -4.37 -7.11
CA GLY A 72 7.90 -4.15 -8.48
C GLY A 72 7.98 -2.68 -8.90
N SER A 73 7.58 -1.76 -8.03
CA SER A 73 7.69 -0.33 -8.30
C SER A 73 9.14 0.15 -8.39
N CYS A 74 10.02 -0.40 -7.56
CA CYS A 74 11.46 -0.09 -7.59
C CYS A 74 12.09 -0.57 -8.90
N ILE A 75 11.83 -1.81 -9.30
CA ILE A 75 12.34 -2.39 -10.54
C ILE A 75 11.86 -1.57 -11.73
N LEU A 76 10.58 -1.22 -11.78
CA LEU A 76 10.01 -0.43 -12.86
C LEU A 76 10.64 0.97 -12.95
N ALA A 77 10.86 1.62 -11.81
CA ALA A 77 11.52 2.92 -11.75
C ALA A 77 12.98 2.85 -12.24
N LEU A 78 13.68 1.75 -11.95
CA LEU A 78 15.05 1.52 -12.43
C LEU A 78 15.08 1.28 -13.94
N VAL A 79 14.16 0.46 -14.46
CA VAL A 79 14.08 0.15 -15.91
C VAL A 79 13.76 1.42 -16.72
N ASN A 80 12.83 2.24 -16.23
CA ASN A 80 12.45 3.49 -16.90
C ASN A 80 13.43 4.65 -16.64
N LYS A 81 14.52 4.42 -15.89
CA LYS A 81 15.50 5.46 -15.50
C LYS A 81 14.86 6.67 -14.79
N GLU A 82 13.73 6.46 -14.15
CA GLU A 82 13.01 7.48 -13.37
C GLU A 82 13.38 7.47 -11.88
N PHE A 83 14.27 6.56 -11.48
CA PHE A 83 14.72 6.44 -10.11
C PHE A 83 15.53 7.69 -9.72
N LYS A 84 14.89 8.59 -8.98
CA LYS A 84 15.51 9.79 -8.41
C LYS A 84 15.51 9.66 -6.89
N PRO A 85 16.62 9.25 -6.27
CA PRO A 85 16.69 9.19 -4.82
C PRO A 85 16.66 10.63 -4.27
N ARG A 86 15.51 11.01 -3.75
CA ARG A 86 15.35 12.30 -3.05
C ARG A 86 15.27 12.02 -1.56
N GLY A 87 16.25 12.49 -0.84
CA GLY A 87 16.20 12.54 0.63
C GLY A 87 15.01 13.40 1.04
N GLY A 88 14.14 12.85 1.89
CA GLY A 88 13.00 13.60 2.39
C GLY A 88 13.43 14.69 3.37
N SER A 89 12.71 15.81 3.35
CA SER A 89 12.86 16.86 4.35
C SER A 89 12.42 16.35 5.73
N ALA A 90 13.12 16.82 6.77
CA ALA A 90 12.80 16.69 8.20
C ALA A 90 12.22 15.33 8.65
N PRO A 91 13.05 14.36 9.10
CA PRO A 91 12.60 13.04 9.53
C PRO A 91 11.63 13.10 10.71
N VAL A 92 11.80 14.07 11.61
CA VAL A 92 10.92 14.28 12.78
C VAL A 92 9.49 14.64 12.34
N THR A 93 9.35 15.57 11.40
CA THR A 93 8.03 15.96 10.88
C THR A 93 7.31 14.77 10.23
N ARG A 94 8.03 13.92 9.49
CA ARG A 94 7.47 12.72 8.88
C ARG A 94 7.04 11.69 9.93
N PHE A 95 7.83 11.53 10.98
CA PHE A 95 7.48 10.65 12.10
C PHE A 95 6.17 11.10 12.76
N VAL A 96 6.05 12.38 13.07
CA VAL A 96 4.84 12.96 13.69
C VAL A 96 3.62 12.80 12.77
N ILE A 97 3.77 13.12 11.46
CA ILE A 97 2.68 12.93 10.49
C ILE A 97 2.30 11.44 10.38
N GLY A 98 3.28 10.53 10.36
CA GLY A 98 3.03 9.10 10.36
C GLY A 98 2.23 8.63 11.58
N MET A 99 2.52 9.13 12.77
CA MET A 99 1.73 8.86 13.98
C MET A 99 0.28 9.32 13.82
N PHE A 100 0.04 10.53 13.32
CA PHE A 100 -1.31 11.03 13.09
C PHE A 100 -2.07 10.20 12.04
N VAL A 101 -1.41 9.76 10.98
CA VAL A 101 -2.01 8.86 9.97
C VAL A 101 -2.42 7.54 10.61
N MET A 102 -1.58 6.94 11.45
CA MET A 102 -1.90 5.68 12.13
C MET A 102 -3.04 5.85 13.14
N ILE A 103 -3.08 6.94 13.89
CA ILE A 103 -4.19 7.27 14.80
C ILE A 103 -5.49 7.42 14.00
N GLY A 104 -5.46 8.14 12.87
CA GLY A 104 -6.60 8.26 11.97
C GLY A 104 -7.11 6.90 11.46
N CYS A 105 -6.22 6.02 11.02
CA CYS A 105 -6.59 4.67 10.59
C CYS A 105 -7.22 3.84 11.72
N LEU A 106 -6.78 4.00 12.96
CA LEU A 106 -7.36 3.33 14.12
C LEU A 106 -8.75 3.87 14.47
N MET A 107 -8.95 5.18 14.40
CA MET A 107 -10.25 5.83 14.67
C MET A 107 -11.34 5.38 13.68
N PHE A 108 -10.98 5.20 12.42
CA PHE A 108 -11.91 4.78 11.37
C PHE A 108 -12.04 3.26 11.22
N LEU A 109 -11.32 2.46 12.04
CA LEU A 109 -11.34 1.00 12.04
C LEU A 109 -11.14 0.37 10.66
N GLY A 110 -10.39 1.03 9.78
CA GLY A 110 -10.24 0.55 8.42
C GLY A 110 -9.09 1.11 7.62
N CYS A 111 -8.83 0.43 6.52
CA CYS A 111 -7.91 0.87 5.50
C CYS A 111 -8.48 2.12 4.80
N PRO A 112 -7.65 3.14 4.46
CA PRO A 112 -8.09 4.29 3.68
C PRO A 112 -8.77 3.91 2.36
N PHE A 113 -8.35 2.82 1.72
CA PHE A 113 -9.00 2.30 0.52
C PHE A 113 -10.42 1.80 0.76
N ARG A 114 -10.72 1.27 1.95
CA ARG A 114 -12.07 0.85 2.32
C ARG A 114 -13.01 2.02 2.58
N MET A 115 -12.46 3.18 2.90
CA MET A 115 -13.25 4.40 3.13
C MET A 115 -13.72 5.07 1.83
N ILE A 116 -13.09 4.72 0.70
CA ILE A 116 -13.42 5.25 -0.62
C ILE A 116 -14.50 4.40 -1.29
N LEU A 117 -14.70 3.16 -0.87
CA LEU A 117 -15.74 2.23 -1.31
C LEU A 117 -17.02 2.40 -0.51
#